data_7fc9794e25e1bcfc2db8764b6662b726
#
_entry.id   7fc9794e25e1bcfc2db8764b6662b726
#
_cell.length_a   1.000
_cell.length_b   1.000
_cell.length_c   1.000
_cell.angle_alpha   90.00
_cell.angle_beta   90.00
_cell.angle_gamma   90.00
#
_symmetry.space_group_name_H-M   'P 1'
#
loop_
_entity.id
_entity.type
_entity.pdbx_description
1 polymer ?
#
loop_
_entity_poly.entity_id
_entity_poly.type
_entity_poly.pdbx_seq_one_letter_code
_entity_poly.pdbx_strand_id
1 'polypeptide(L)'
;DLVSCSGFLFNGSSHLVRFTLNEAERRQLDQITEAMENEFTVSDSLQEEMLRILLKRFIIQCTRIARQRLDITREKESGFEIVRQYYNLVDEHYRTKKQVHDYADMLHKSPKTLSNIFSTCKLPSPLRVIHERVEAEAKRLLLYSNKSAKEIADILGFEDQASFSRFFKNMTGQSAVQFRNTEVGKN
;
A
#
# COMPACT_ATOMS: atom_id res chain seq x y z
N ASP A 1 7.98 1.54 -14.32
CA ASP A 1 8.43 2.52 -13.31
C ASP A 1 9.20 1.87 -12.18
N LEU A 2 10.51 2.13 -12.12
CA LEU A 2 11.45 1.53 -11.14
C LEU A 2 11.17 1.92 -9.68
N VAL A 3 10.46 2.99 -9.42
CA VAL A 3 10.16 3.49 -8.06
C VAL A 3 8.86 2.93 -7.53
N SER A 4 7.91 2.64 -8.39
CA SER A 4 6.72 1.82 -8.07
C SER A 4 7.10 0.41 -7.61
N CYS A 5 8.34 0.00 -7.86
CA CYS A 5 8.90 -1.30 -7.49
C CYS A 5 9.26 -1.47 -6.02
N SER A 6 9.10 -0.46 -5.20
CA SER A 6 9.48 -0.55 -3.81
C SER A 6 8.37 -1.12 -2.92
N GLY A 7 7.58 -2.03 -3.43
CA GLY A 7 6.66 -2.85 -2.64
C GLY A 7 7.26 -3.41 -1.35
N PHE A 8 8.56 -3.37 -1.23
CA PHE A 8 9.31 -3.70 -0.03
C PHE A 8 9.14 -2.68 1.10
N LEU A 9 9.11 -1.37 0.82
CA LEU A 9 8.95 -0.31 1.82
C LEU A 9 7.49 0.14 1.99
N PHE A 10 6.66 -0.03 0.97
CA PHE A 10 5.31 0.52 0.89
C PHE A 10 4.26 -0.56 0.63
N ASN A 11 4.34 -1.67 1.34
CA ASN A 11 3.37 -2.76 1.26
C ASN A 11 2.13 -2.47 2.10
N GLY A 12 1.19 -1.71 1.56
CA GLY A 12 -0.08 -1.39 2.21
C GLY A 12 0.04 -0.34 3.33
N SER A 13 -1.10 0.15 3.79
CA SER A 13 -1.19 1.23 4.79
C SER A 13 -0.81 0.82 6.21
N SER A 14 -0.65 -0.47 6.51
CA SER A 14 -0.52 -1.01 7.87
C SER A 14 0.87 -1.52 8.25
N HIS A 15 1.83 -1.59 7.31
CA HIS A 15 3.17 -2.12 7.59
C HIS A 15 4.25 -1.05 7.56
N LEU A 16 4.65 -0.63 8.77
CA LEU A 16 5.81 0.23 8.96
C LEU A 16 7.08 -0.65 9.03
N VAL A 17 7.94 -0.51 8.04
CA VAL A 17 9.30 -1.07 8.11
C VAL A 17 10.14 -0.16 9.00
N ARG A 18 10.67 -0.71 10.10
CA ARG A 18 11.55 0.02 11.02
C ARG A 18 12.95 -0.56 10.97
N PHE A 19 13.95 0.30 10.84
CA PHE A 19 15.35 -0.06 10.94
C PHE A 19 16.15 1.10 11.54
N THR A 20 17.23 0.77 12.24
CA THR A 20 18.13 1.76 12.81
C THR A 20 19.21 2.10 11.78
N LEU A 21 19.42 3.39 11.54
CA LEU A 21 20.47 3.88 10.65
C LEU A 21 21.80 3.97 11.39
N ASN A 22 22.90 3.63 10.72
CA ASN A 22 24.22 4.05 11.17
C ASN A 22 24.50 5.51 10.72
N GLU A 23 25.58 6.10 11.22
CA GLU A 23 25.88 7.52 10.95
C GLU A 23 26.14 7.82 9.46
N ALA A 24 26.71 6.86 8.70
CA ALA A 24 26.95 7.05 7.29
C ALA A 24 25.64 7.02 6.48
N GLU A 25 24.76 6.05 6.80
CA GLU A 25 23.42 5.93 6.22
C GLU A 25 22.58 7.18 6.52
N ARG A 26 22.62 7.65 7.77
CA ARG A 26 21.93 8.85 8.20
C ARG A 26 22.39 10.07 7.39
N ARG A 27 23.70 10.31 7.32
CA ARG A 27 24.25 11.43 6.53
C ARG A 27 23.83 11.40 5.06
N GLN A 28 23.77 10.19 4.46
CA GLN A 28 23.32 10.06 3.07
C GLN A 28 21.84 10.44 2.88
N LEU A 29 20.98 10.10 3.83
CA LEU A 29 19.56 10.46 3.77
C LEU A 29 19.38 11.96 4.10
N ASP A 30 20.09 12.48 5.10
CA ASP A 30 20.06 13.90 5.48
C ASP A 30 20.46 14.80 4.29
N GLN A 31 21.49 14.43 3.51
CA GLN A 31 21.89 15.17 2.30
C GLN A 31 20.78 15.21 1.24
N ILE A 32 20.01 14.14 1.11
CA ILE A 32 18.89 14.11 0.13
C ILE A 32 17.73 14.97 0.63
N THR A 33 17.40 14.90 1.93
CA THR A 33 16.34 15.73 2.51
C THR A 33 16.68 17.20 2.48
N GLU A 34 17.93 17.58 2.77
CA GLU A 34 18.42 18.96 2.65
C GLU A 34 18.33 19.46 1.21
N ALA A 35 18.70 18.62 0.22
CA ALA A 35 18.54 18.97 -1.18
C ALA A 35 17.06 19.16 -1.57
N MET A 36 16.14 18.37 -1.00
CA MET A 36 14.70 18.56 -1.22
C MET A 36 14.20 19.85 -0.58
N GLU A 37 14.63 20.17 0.64
CA GLU A 37 14.27 21.42 1.33
C GLU A 37 14.75 22.64 0.54
N ASN A 38 15.99 22.62 0.04
CA ASN A 38 16.53 23.69 -0.80
C ASN A 38 15.73 23.85 -2.10
N GLU A 39 15.34 22.75 -2.73
CA GLU A 39 14.53 22.76 -3.96
C GLU A 39 13.15 23.40 -3.77
N PHE A 40 12.55 23.28 -2.58
CA PHE A 40 11.28 23.98 -2.28
C PHE A 40 11.39 25.50 -2.32
N THR A 41 12.57 26.06 -2.22
CA THR A 41 12.82 27.50 -2.33
C THR A 41 13.02 27.98 -3.76
N VAL A 42 13.26 27.06 -4.71
CA VAL A 42 13.40 27.34 -6.13
C VAL A 42 12.01 27.51 -6.75
N SER A 43 11.84 28.55 -7.59
CA SER A 43 10.54 28.81 -8.23
C SER A 43 10.73 28.89 -9.74
N ASP A 44 10.92 27.71 -10.35
CA ASP A 44 11.04 27.58 -11.80
C ASP A 44 10.24 26.39 -12.35
N SER A 45 10.24 26.21 -13.66
CA SER A 45 9.48 25.14 -14.33
C SER A 45 10.08 23.74 -14.13
N LEU A 46 11.27 23.61 -13.56
CA LEU A 46 11.95 22.34 -13.35
C LEU A 46 11.87 21.83 -11.90
N GLN A 47 11.39 22.67 -10.97
CA GLN A 47 11.26 22.34 -9.55
C GLN A 47 10.53 21.03 -9.30
N GLU A 48 9.38 20.84 -9.95
CA GLU A 48 8.57 19.62 -9.76
C GLU A 48 9.34 18.36 -10.18
N GLU A 49 10.03 18.41 -11.32
CA GLU A 49 10.79 17.26 -11.79
C GLU A 49 12.02 16.99 -10.92
N MET A 50 12.69 18.03 -10.44
CA MET A 50 13.82 17.89 -9.52
C MET A 50 13.38 17.27 -8.19
N LEU A 51 12.28 17.72 -7.59
CA LEU A 51 11.70 17.13 -6.38
C LEU A 51 11.32 15.66 -6.60
N ARG A 52 10.78 15.32 -7.76
CA ARG A 52 10.46 13.95 -8.14
C ARG A 52 11.70 13.06 -8.23
N ILE A 53 12.79 13.57 -8.79
CA ILE A 53 14.07 12.87 -8.87
C ILE A 53 14.66 12.65 -7.47
N LEU A 54 14.68 13.68 -6.63
CA LEU A 54 15.18 13.61 -5.26
C LEU A 54 14.37 12.61 -4.41
N LEU A 55 13.05 12.63 -4.53
CA LEU A 55 12.19 11.66 -3.85
C LEU A 55 12.47 10.23 -4.33
N LYS A 56 12.64 10.02 -5.63
CA LYS A 56 13.06 8.72 -6.19
C LYS A 56 14.39 8.26 -5.60
N ARG A 57 15.38 9.15 -5.53
CA ARG A 57 16.69 8.87 -4.94
C ARG A 57 16.57 8.47 -3.46
N PHE A 58 15.76 9.21 -2.70
CA PHE A 58 15.48 8.92 -1.29
C PHE A 58 14.89 7.51 -1.11
N ILE A 59 13.85 7.17 -1.87
CA ILE A 59 13.19 5.86 -1.81
C ILE A 59 14.17 4.73 -2.18
N ILE A 60 14.99 4.92 -3.22
CA ILE A 60 15.99 3.94 -3.63
C ILE A 60 17.03 3.73 -2.51
N GLN A 61 17.49 4.81 -1.88
CA GLN A 61 18.46 4.71 -0.79
C GLN A 61 17.88 3.99 0.42
N CYS A 62 16.67 4.33 0.84
CA CYS A 62 15.95 3.61 1.90
C CYS A 62 15.80 2.12 1.57
N THR A 63 15.45 1.79 0.32
CA THR A 63 15.32 0.40 -0.14
C THR A 63 16.64 -0.36 -0.05
N ARG A 64 17.76 0.26 -0.44
CA ARG A 64 19.10 -0.36 -0.34
C ARG A 64 19.47 -0.66 1.10
N ILE A 65 19.29 0.31 2.01
CA ILE A 65 19.56 0.13 3.43
C ILE A 65 18.70 -0.99 4.02
N ALA A 66 17.40 -0.98 3.73
CA ALA A 66 16.49 -1.99 4.21
C ALA A 66 16.84 -3.41 3.70
N ARG A 67 17.22 -3.55 2.43
CA ARG A 67 17.67 -4.83 1.84
C ARG A 67 18.91 -5.38 2.54
N GLN A 68 19.90 -4.53 2.82
CA GLN A 68 21.11 -4.94 3.54
C GLN A 68 20.81 -5.41 4.97
N ARG A 69 19.90 -4.74 5.68
CA ARG A 69 19.55 -5.06 7.06
C ARG A 69 18.70 -6.33 7.23
N LEU A 70 17.89 -6.64 6.24
CA LEU A 70 16.96 -7.77 6.30
C LEU A 70 17.53 -9.08 5.74
N ASP A 71 18.83 -9.08 5.36
CA ASP A 71 19.52 -10.25 4.81
C ASP A 71 18.68 -10.97 3.74
N ILE A 72 18.31 -10.19 2.70
CA ILE A 72 17.43 -10.68 1.64
C ILE A 72 18.21 -11.58 0.71
N THR A 73 18.00 -12.88 0.85
CA THR A 73 18.50 -13.90 -0.08
C THR A 73 17.79 -13.79 -1.44
N ARG A 74 18.38 -14.35 -2.51
CA ARG A 74 17.76 -14.40 -3.85
C ARG A 74 16.34 -14.98 -3.86
N GLU A 75 16.07 -15.96 -3.00
CA GLU A 75 14.73 -16.56 -2.86
C GLU A 75 13.71 -15.54 -2.31
N LYS A 76 14.12 -14.71 -1.35
CA LYS A 76 13.28 -13.63 -0.84
C LYS A 76 13.09 -12.52 -1.88
N GLU A 77 14.09 -12.23 -2.72
CA GLU A 77 13.91 -11.25 -3.82
C GLU A 77 12.84 -11.70 -4.82
N SER A 78 12.84 -12.98 -5.20
CA SER A 78 11.79 -13.52 -6.07
C SER A 78 10.42 -13.50 -5.40
N GLY A 79 10.36 -13.74 -4.09
CA GLY A 79 9.14 -13.64 -3.29
C GLY A 79 8.59 -12.20 -3.24
N PHE A 80 9.45 -11.21 -3.03
CA PHE A 80 9.05 -9.80 -3.04
C PHE A 80 8.54 -9.33 -4.41
N GLU A 81 9.10 -9.86 -5.50
CA GLU A 81 8.59 -9.56 -6.84
C GLU A 81 7.16 -10.08 -7.04
N ILE A 82 6.87 -11.31 -6.58
CA ILE A 82 5.51 -11.88 -6.61
C ILE A 82 4.56 -11.06 -5.72
N VAL A 83 5.01 -10.67 -4.54
CA VAL A 83 4.26 -9.79 -3.63
C VAL A 83 3.91 -8.48 -4.33
N ARG A 84 4.87 -7.83 -4.98
CA ARG A 84 4.65 -6.59 -5.73
C ARG A 84 3.60 -6.76 -6.82
N GLN A 85 3.73 -7.82 -7.62
CA GLN A 85 2.74 -8.13 -8.66
C GLN A 85 1.36 -8.36 -8.06
N TYR A 86 1.28 -9.04 -6.92
CA TYR A 86 0.03 -9.24 -6.20
C TYR A 86 -0.62 -7.93 -5.78
N TYR A 87 0.13 -6.99 -5.17
CA TYR A 87 -0.40 -5.68 -4.79
C TYR A 87 -0.92 -4.89 -5.99
N ASN A 88 -0.18 -4.89 -7.11
CA ASN A 88 -0.61 -4.22 -8.34
C ASN A 88 -1.92 -4.82 -8.87
N LEU A 89 -2.03 -6.14 -8.91
CA LEU A 89 -3.26 -6.83 -9.33
C LEU A 89 -4.43 -6.54 -8.38
N VAL A 90 -4.18 -6.46 -7.08
CA VAL A 90 -5.20 -6.06 -6.12
C VAL A 90 -5.67 -4.64 -6.37
N ASP A 91 -4.77 -3.69 -6.60
CA ASP A 91 -5.11 -2.30 -6.91
C ASP A 91 -5.95 -2.19 -8.19
N GLU A 92 -5.69 -3.02 -9.18
CA GLU A 92 -6.42 -3.03 -10.45
C GLU A 92 -7.79 -3.71 -10.33
N HIS A 93 -7.88 -4.82 -9.57
CA HIS A 93 -9.04 -5.71 -9.63
C HIS A 93 -9.86 -5.81 -8.33
N TYR A 94 -9.53 -5.11 -7.25
CA TYR A 94 -10.19 -5.23 -5.94
C TYR A 94 -11.72 -5.04 -5.96
N ARG A 95 -12.27 -4.37 -6.99
CA ARG A 95 -13.72 -4.18 -7.13
C ARG A 95 -14.44 -5.43 -7.60
N THR A 96 -13.81 -6.21 -8.46
CA THR A 96 -14.42 -7.39 -9.11
C THR A 96 -13.93 -8.71 -8.55
N LYS A 97 -12.73 -8.74 -7.97
CA LYS A 97 -12.08 -9.93 -7.44
C LYS A 97 -11.79 -9.76 -5.96
N LYS A 98 -12.35 -10.67 -5.16
CA LYS A 98 -12.25 -10.60 -3.69
C LYS A 98 -11.65 -11.85 -3.04
N GLN A 99 -11.33 -12.85 -3.87
CA GLN A 99 -10.80 -14.13 -3.40
C GLN A 99 -9.33 -14.27 -3.75
N VAL A 100 -8.55 -14.89 -2.85
CA VAL A 100 -7.10 -15.08 -3.07
C VAL A 100 -6.83 -15.95 -4.32
N HIS A 101 -7.72 -16.90 -4.63
CA HIS A 101 -7.52 -17.77 -5.79
C HIS A 101 -7.55 -16.99 -7.11
N ASP A 102 -8.38 -15.94 -7.25
CA ASP A 102 -8.44 -15.12 -8.46
C ASP A 102 -7.07 -14.53 -8.81
N TYR A 103 -6.37 -14.05 -7.80
CA TYR A 103 -5.03 -13.45 -7.94
C TYR A 103 -3.94 -14.51 -8.07
N ALA A 104 -4.13 -15.65 -7.42
CA ALA A 104 -3.23 -16.78 -7.52
C ALA A 104 -3.17 -17.30 -8.98
N ASP A 105 -4.33 -17.43 -9.61
CA ASP A 105 -4.45 -17.83 -11.02
C ASP A 105 -3.76 -16.83 -11.95
N MET A 106 -3.95 -15.52 -11.73
CA MET A 106 -3.28 -14.46 -12.52
C MET A 106 -1.76 -14.51 -12.39
N LEU A 107 -1.25 -14.93 -11.24
CA LEU A 107 0.19 -15.06 -10.96
C LEU A 107 0.74 -16.47 -11.27
N HIS A 108 -0.08 -17.36 -11.80
CA HIS A 108 0.26 -18.77 -12.05
C HIS A 108 0.84 -19.46 -10.80
N LYS A 109 0.21 -19.21 -9.64
CA LYS A 109 0.57 -19.77 -8.34
C LYS A 109 -0.65 -20.40 -7.69
N SER A 110 -0.41 -21.31 -6.71
CA SER A 110 -1.50 -21.74 -5.83
C SER A 110 -1.74 -20.74 -4.69
N PRO A 111 -2.97 -20.64 -4.13
CA PRO A 111 -3.22 -19.83 -2.94
C PRO A 111 -2.31 -20.18 -1.77
N LYS A 112 -1.95 -21.46 -1.60
CA LYS A 112 -1.00 -21.93 -0.60
C LYS A 112 0.41 -21.37 -0.84
N THR A 113 0.86 -21.38 -2.09
CA THR A 113 2.16 -20.80 -2.47
C THR A 113 2.21 -19.31 -2.16
N LEU A 114 1.17 -18.56 -2.50
CA LEU A 114 1.09 -17.14 -2.16
C LEU A 114 1.15 -16.92 -0.64
N SER A 115 0.35 -17.67 0.13
CA SER A 115 0.35 -17.56 1.60
C SER A 115 1.74 -17.84 2.19
N ASN A 116 2.46 -18.82 1.68
CA ASN A 116 3.82 -19.13 2.09
C ASN A 116 4.81 -18.00 1.75
N ILE A 117 4.73 -17.44 0.53
CA ILE A 117 5.57 -16.31 0.11
C ILE A 117 5.35 -15.10 1.03
N PHE A 118 4.08 -14.73 1.27
CA PHE A 118 3.74 -13.62 2.16
C PHE A 118 4.25 -13.85 3.59
N SER A 119 4.09 -15.05 4.12
CA SER A 119 4.61 -15.44 5.44
C SER A 119 6.15 -15.36 5.51
N THR A 120 6.85 -15.86 4.48
CA THR A 120 8.32 -15.78 4.38
C THR A 120 8.82 -14.34 4.32
N CYS A 121 8.07 -13.46 3.64
CA CYS A 121 8.34 -12.03 3.57
C CYS A 121 7.87 -11.27 4.83
N LYS A 122 7.27 -11.95 5.81
CA LYS A 122 6.70 -11.36 7.04
C LYS A 122 5.65 -10.28 6.76
N LEU A 123 4.85 -10.50 5.73
CA LEU A 123 3.78 -9.61 5.29
C LEU A 123 2.40 -10.12 5.75
N PRO A 124 1.37 -9.25 5.76
CA PRO A 124 -0.01 -9.67 5.97
C PRO A 124 -0.41 -10.78 4.99
N SER A 125 -1.40 -11.58 5.36
CA SER A 125 -1.89 -12.61 4.44
C SER A 125 -2.42 -11.99 3.13
N PRO A 126 -2.37 -12.71 2.00
CA PRO A 126 -2.91 -12.23 0.73
C PRO A 126 -4.36 -11.74 0.84
N LEU A 127 -5.21 -12.44 1.58
CA LEU A 127 -6.59 -12.00 1.81
C LEU A 127 -6.67 -10.67 2.56
N ARG A 128 -5.79 -10.48 3.54
CA ARG A 128 -5.73 -9.22 4.31
C ARG A 128 -5.40 -8.03 3.41
N VAL A 129 -4.52 -8.19 2.44
CA VAL A 129 -4.17 -7.14 1.46
C VAL A 129 -5.39 -6.73 0.63
N ILE A 130 -6.18 -7.71 0.14
CA ILE A 130 -7.42 -7.42 -0.58
C ILE A 130 -8.38 -6.62 0.31
N HIS A 131 -8.58 -7.07 1.54
CA HIS A 131 -9.48 -6.43 2.48
C HIS A 131 -9.06 -5.00 2.82
N GLU A 132 -7.77 -4.76 3.07
CA GLU A 132 -7.23 -3.42 3.37
C GLU A 132 -7.41 -2.47 2.19
N ARG A 133 -7.24 -2.96 0.95
CA ARG A 133 -7.47 -2.15 -0.25
C ARG A 133 -8.93 -1.73 -0.41
N VAL A 134 -9.85 -2.68 -0.21
CA VAL A 134 -11.30 -2.42 -0.24
C VAL A 134 -11.71 -1.47 0.89
N GLU A 135 -11.18 -1.66 2.11
CA GLU A 135 -11.41 -0.79 3.26
C GLU A 135 -10.96 0.65 2.99
N ALA A 136 -9.75 0.82 2.46
CA ALA A 136 -9.18 2.13 2.14
C ALA A 136 -10.07 2.89 1.14
N GLU A 137 -10.55 2.22 0.09
CA GLU A 137 -11.44 2.84 -0.88
C GLU A 137 -12.83 3.11 -0.31
N ALA A 138 -13.35 2.23 0.54
CA ALA A 138 -14.61 2.46 1.26
C ALA A 138 -14.54 3.71 2.13
N LYS A 139 -13.46 3.88 2.90
CA LYS A 139 -13.20 5.07 3.71
C LYS A 139 -13.12 6.32 2.84
N ARG A 140 -12.39 6.27 1.73
CA ARG A 140 -12.29 7.39 0.79
C ARG A 140 -13.64 7.81 0.25
N LEU A 141 -14.47 6.86 -0.19
CA LEU A 141 -15.81 7.14 -0.70
C LEU A 141 -16.74 7.69 0.38
N LEU A 142 -16.66 7.18 1.61
CA LEU A 142 -17.44 7.67 2.74
C LEU A 142 -17.10 9.12 3.12
N LEU A 143 -15.83 9.50 3.03
CA LEU A 143 -15.34 10.83 3.42
C LEU A 143 -15.50 11.88 2.33
N TYR A 144 -15.21 11.49 1.09
CA TYR A 144 -15.07 12.45 -0.02
C TYR A 144 -16.19 12.34 -1.06
N SER A 145 -17.28 11.63 -0.74
CA SER A 145 -18.47 11.62 -1.59
C SER A 145 -19.77 11.56 -0.78
N ASN A 146 -20.86 12.05 -1.39
CA ASN A 146 -22.22 12.00 -0.80
C ASN A 146 -22.94 10.67 -1.09
N LYS A 147 -22.20 9.62 -1.53
CA LYS A 147 -22.80 8.34 -1.90
C LYS A 147 -23.37 7.62 -0.68
N SER A 148 -24.53 6.98 -0.87
CA SER A 148 -25.12 6.10 0.13
C SER A 148 -24.31 4.83 0.33
N ALA A 149 -24.51 4.15 1.45
CA ALA A 149 -23.85 2.86 1.70
C ALA A 149 -24.20 1.80 0.63
N LYS A 150 -25.38 1.89 0.02
CA LYS A 150 -25.78 1.01 -1.08
C LYS A 150 -24.95 1.29 -2.35
N GLU A 151 -24.86 2.55 -2.76
CA GLU A 151 -24.05 2.94 -3.93
C GLU A 151 -22.57 2.61 -3.74
N ILE A 152 -22.05 2.74 -2.50
CA ILE A 152 -20.68 2.36 -2.19
C ILE A 152 -20.51 0.84 -2.29
N ALA A 153 -21.47 0.05 -1.81
CA ALA A 153 -21.46 -1.39 -1.95
C ALA A 153 -21.38 -1.80 -3.43
N ASP A 154 -22.23 -1.21 -4.27
CA ASP A 154 -22.26 -1.45 -5.73
C ASP A 154 -20.92 -1.09 -6.38
N ILE A 155 -20.35 0.08 -6.08
CA ILE A 155 -19.05 0.55 -6.60
C ILE A 155 -17.91 -0.39 -6.21
N LEU A 156 -17.96 -0.92 -4.97
CA LEU A 156 -16.94 -1.80 -4.45
C LEU A 156 -17.17 -3.27 -4.84
N GLY A 157 -18.24 -3.57 -5.60
CA GLY A 157 -18.55 -4.91 -6.12
C GLY A 157 -19.02 -5.88 -5.02
N PHE A 158 -19.76 -5.41 -4.03
CA PHE A 158 -20.49 -6.27 -3.11
C PHE A 158 -21.85 -6.64 -3.70
N GLU A 159 -22.32 -7.84 -3.41
CA GLU A 159 -23.63 -8.33 -3.88
C GLU A 159 -24.79 -7.49 -3.33
N ASP A 160 -24.65 -7.02 -2.08
CA ASP A 160 -25.65 -6.21 -1.41
C ASP A 160 -25.02 -5.28 -0.34
N GLN A 161 -25.84 -4.32 0.11
CA GLN A 161 -25.44 -3.37 1.17
C GLN A 161 -25.17 -4.08 2.50
N ALA A 162 -25.83 -5.18 2.82
CA ALA A 162 -25.65 -5.88 4.10
C ALA A 162 -24.28 -6.55 4.16
N SER A 163 -23.83 -7.14 3.05
CA SER A 163 -22.51 -7.74 2.89
C SER A 163 -21.41 -6.68 3.03
N PHE A 164 -21.55 -5.52 2.39
CA PHE A 164 -20.66 -4.38 2.57
C PHE A 164 -20.64 -3.89 4.03
N SER A 165 -21.80 -3.73 4.66
CA SER A 165 -21.90 -3.23 6.04
C SER A 165 -21.23 -4.17 7.04
N ARG A 166 -21.39 -5.48 6.86
CA ARG A 166 -20.69 -6.50 7.67
C ARG A 166 -19.18 -6.45 7.45
N PHE A 167 -18.74 -6.39 6.20
CA PHE A 167 -17.33 -6.25 5.86
C PHE A 167 -16.73 -5.01 6.51
N PHE A 168 -17.33 -3.84 6.30
CA PHE A 168 -16.82 -2.57 6.80
C PHE A 168 -16.74 -2.55 8.34
N LYS A 169 -17.78 -3.04 9.01
CA LYS A 169 -17.78 -3.15 10.48
C LYS A 169 -16.72 -4.12 11.00
N ASN A 170 -16.50 -5.24 10.33
CA ASN A 170 -15.45 -6.20 10.70
C ASN A 170 -14.04 -5.61 10.53
N MET A 171 -13.83 -4.79 9.51
CA MET A 171 -12.53 -4.18 9.24
C MET A 171 -12.23 -2.98 10.14
N THR A 172 -13.24 -2.15 10.45
CA THR A 172 -13.06 -0.85 11.12
C THR A 172 -13.55 -0.81 12.57
N GLY A 173 -14.33 -1.81 12.99
CA GLY A 173 -14.98 -1.85 14.30
C GLY A 173 -16.26 -1.01 14.40
N GLN A 174 -16.61 -0.21 13.38
CA GLN A 174 -17.78 0.67 13.38
C GLN A 174 -18.57 0.60 12.08
N SER A 175 -19.83 1.03 12.10
CA SER A 175 -20.64 1.06 10.89
C SER A 175 -20.19 2.19 9.93
N ALA A 176 -20.50 2.05 8.64
CA ALA A 176 -20.19 3.08 7.63
C ALA A 176 -20.83 4.45 7.96
N VAL A 177 -22.03 4.44 8.54
CA VAL A 177 -22.72 5.67 8.98
C VAL A 177 -22.00 6.30 10.16
N GLN A 178 -21.62 5.51 11.17
CA GLN A 178 -20.86 6.01 12.32
C GLN A 178 -19.51 6.57 11.88
N PHE A 179 -18.80 5.88 11.00
CA PHE A 179 -17.53 6.35 10.47
C PHE A 179 -17.67 7.71 9.77
N ARG A 180 -18.66 7.86 8.88
CA ARG A 180 -18.92 9.13 8.19
C ARG A 180 -19.19 10.26 9.18
N ASN A 181 -20.07 10.05 10.15
CA ASN A 181 -20.45 11.09 11.12
C ASN A 181 -19.29 11.50 12.04
N THR A 182 -18.45 10.54 12.44
CA THR A 182 -17.31 10.81 13.34
C THR A 182 -16.22 11.62 12.66
N GLU A 183 -15.95 11.38 11.38
CA GLU A 183 -14.87 12.04 10.65
C GLU A 183 -15.31 13.37 10.01
N VAL A 184 -16.56 13.47 9.54
CA VAL A 184 -17.10 14.75 9.01
C VAL A 184 -17.34 15.76 10.14
N GLY A 185 -17.64 15.31 11.37
CA GLY A 185 -17.79 16.19 12.55
C GLY A 185 -16.48 16.71 13.15
N LYS A 186 -15.32 16.32 12.62
CA LYS A 186 -13.98 16.79 13.03
C LYS A 186 -13.40 17.90 12.14
N ASN A 187 -14.07 18.25 11.05
CA ASN A 187 -13.75 19.35 10.16
C ASN A 187 -14.76 20.50 10.38
#